data_63a333ef8e7d75f8984da36801a06364
#
_entry.id   63a333ef8e7d75f8984da36801a06364
#
_cell.length_a   1.000
_cell.length_b   1.000
_cell.length_c   1.000
_cell.angle_alpha   90.00
_cell.angle_beta   90.00
_cell.angle_gamma   90.00
#
_symmetry.space_group_name_H-M   'P 1'
#
loop_
_entity.id
_entity.type
_entity.pdbx_description
1 polymer ?
#
loop_
_entity_poly.entity_id
_entity_poly.type
_entity_poly.pdbx_seq_one_letter_code
_entity_poly.pdbx_strand_id
1 'polypeptide(L)'
;MAQRYISNNLPAQSLGSDPKELLTYALELVVRHAPPRKVYHERHLGGLFTGYTGLAYLFLQLSELYPDLQISGQKLISWAQRYLEGDRGKLVLEKGNCGISSEKLSFQAVRACVTKDEDHLIEFLGSMPILLGPYTSPQEDAFPSEIPYGRAGALYLLRMVRHWMPRSETLIESPLRRLTERIMSTDDDGRGNWEWHGKRYFGAAHGDIGIITQVVLSNPSLAPQLTRRLEKLLELQLPDGNWPSSVRSLKEGKSASLIQWCHGAPGFLYSLQSLRPYFPELQSRIDSAIEKGESITWRHGLLTKEPSLCHGIFGNALVLPQGAKRQHFLALATANAVEKVRRHDPDLFEPASYGHKAAVLMNYLPSAAWTWAVCEQEHPRLIMYNDV
;
A
#
# COMPACT_ATOMS: atom_id res chain seq x y z
N MET A 1 -13.38 22.19 -12.34
CA MET A 1 -12.76 21.36 -11.26
C MET A 1 -11.37 21.89 -11.02
N ALA A 2 -10.95 22.04 -9.77
CA ALA A 2 -9.59 22.48 -9.46
C ALA A 2 -8.58 21.46 -10.02
N GLN A 3 -7.47 21.95 -10.54
CA GLN A 3 -6.37 21.15 -11.05
C GLN A 3 -5.77 20.33 -9.91
N ARG A 4 -5.59 19.02 -10.10
CA ARG A 4 -5.13 18.08 -9.06
C ARG A 4 -3.63 17.84 -9.07
N TYR A 5 -2.92 18.43 -10.00
CA TYR A 5 -1.48 18.30 -10.16
C TYR A 5 -0.87 19.64 -10.51
N ILE A 6 0.41 19.78 -10.19
CA ILE A 6 1.26 20.90 -10.55
C ILE A 6 1.82 20.61 -11.95
N SER A 7 1.74 21.56 -12.86
CA SER A 7 2.31 21.41 -14.21
C SER A 7 3.81 21.16 -14.13
N ASN A 8 4.27 20.05 -14.71
CA ASN A 8 5.68 19.66 -14.69
C ASN A 8 6.44 20.32 -15.84
N ASN A 9 6.60 21.66 -15.77
CA ASN A 9 7.27 22.48 -16.77
C ASN A 9 8.66 22.97 -16.31
N LEU A 10 9.09 22.57 -15.13
CA LEU A 10 10.40 22.97 -14.59
C LEU A 10 11.51 22.09 -15.16
N PRO A 11 12.74 22.64 -15.27
CA PRO A 11 13.91 21.80 -15.51
C PRO A 11 14.01 20.69 -14.45
N ALA A 12 14.44 19.50 -14.88
CA ALA A 12 14.61 18.37 -13.95
C ALA A 12 15.60 18.77 -12.83
N GLN A 13 15.19 18.55 -11.60
CA GLN A 13 16.00 18.82 -10.40
C GLN A 13 16.60 17.51 -9.89
N SER A 14 17.82 17.56 -9.41
CA SER A 14 18.44 16.47 -8.69
C SER A 14 18.10 16.55 -7.21
N LEU A 15 17.98 15.40 -6.55
CA LEU A 15 17.90 15.34 -5.10
C LEU A 15 19.27 15.76 -4.52
N GLY A 16 19.31 16.92 -3.91
CA GLY A 16 20.56 17.52 -3.40
C GLY A 16 20.99 17.03 -2.01
N SER A 17 20.24 16.08 -1.43
CA SER A 17 20.48 15.53 -0.08
C SER A 17 20.67 14.01 -0.16
N ASP A 18 21.48 13.48 0.76
CA ASP A 18 21.63 12.02 0.91
C ASP A 18 20.30 11.39 1.40
N PRO A 19 19.75 10.39 0.70
CA PRO A 19 18.53 9.69 1.12
C PRO A 19 18.62 9.11 2.54
N LYS A 20 19.79 8.65 3.00
CA LYS A 20 19.97 8.12 4.35
C LYS A 20 19.86 9.21 5.42
N GLU A 21 20.35 10.41 5.16
CA GLU A 21 20.18 11.57 6.05
C GLU A 21 18.69 11.97 6.12
N LEU A 22 18.00 12.00 4.96
CA LEU A 22 16.56 12.29 4.90
C LEU A 22 15.74 11.21 5.61
N LEU A 23 16.09 9.93 5.50
CA LEU A 23 15.48 8.82 6.22
C LEU A 23 15.63 9.02 7.73
N THR A 24 16.86 9.25 8.19
CA THR A 24 17.14 9.45 9.61
C THR A 24 16.34 10.61 10.18
N TYR A 25 16.35 11.74 9.50
CA TYR A 25 15.58 12.92 9.90
C TYR A 25 14.06 12.65 9.96
N ALA A 26 13.51 11.96 8.95
CA ALA A 26 12.08 11.61 8.92
C ALA A 26 11.70 10.69 10.10
N LEU A 27 12.53 9.68 10.41
CA LEU A 27 12.29 8.77 11.53
C LEU A 27 12.39 9.46 12.89
N GLU A 28 13.34 10.37 13.07
CA GLU A 28 13.45 11.18 14.29
C GLU A 28 12.18 12.03 14.52
N LEU A 29 11.63 12.61 13.45
CA LEU A 29 10.38 13.35 13.53
C LEU A 29 9.18 12.45 13.80
N VAL A 30 9.11 11.24 13.20
CA VAL A 30 8.07 10.25 13.49
C VAL A 30 8.08 9.91 14.99
N VAL A 31 9.24 9.54 15.54
CA VAL A 31 9.37 9.18 16.96
C VAL A 31 9.02 10.35 17.88
N ARG A 32 9.41 11.58 17.52
CA ARG A 32 9.13 12.80 18.29
C ARG A 32 7.64 13.15 18.31
N HIS A 33 6.96 13.08 17.16
CA HIS A 33 5.57 13.53 17.02
C HIS A 33 4.54 12.43 17.28
N ALA A 34 4.90 11.18 17.11
CA ALA A 34 4.07 10.01 17.36
C ALA A 34 4.81 8.95 18.20
N PRO A 35 5.27 9.26 19.41
CA PRO A 35 5.98 8.30 20.24
C PRO A 35 5.10 7.12 20.62
N PRO A 36 5.72 5.93 20.91
CA PRO A 36 5.01 4.80 21.50
C PRO A 36 4.20 5.18 22.73
N ARG A 37 3.05 4.58 22.94
CA ARG A 37 2.08 4.95 23.98
C ARG A 37 1.89 3.83 24.98
N LYS A 38 1.60 4.19 26.23
CA LYS A 38 1.17 3.24 27.27
C LYS A 38 -0.26 2.74 27.05
N VAL A 39 -1.12 3.60 26.48
CA VAL A 39 -2.51 3.29 26.12
C VAL A 39 -2.81 3.85 24.74
N TYR A 40 -3.35 3.01 23.86
CA TYR A 40 -3.82 3.38 22.53
C TYR A 40 -5.34 3.50 22.54
N HIS A 41 -5.84 4.72 22.33
CA HIS A 41 -7.27 4.97 22.17
C HIS A 41 -7.70 4.66 20.73
N GLU A 42 -9.01 4.53 20.49
CA GLU A 42 -9.61 4.20 19.18
C GLU A 42 -8.99 4.98 18.00
N ARG A 43 -8.80 6.28 18.14
CA ARG A 43 -8.16 7.13 17.11
C ARG A 43 -6.71 6.77 16.76
N HIS A 44 -6.07 5.91 17.52
CA HIS A 44 -4.70 5.42 17.30
C HIS A 44 -4.70 4.03 16.66
N LEU A 45 -5.87 3.39 16.59
CA LEU A 45 -6.08 2.06 16.07
C LEU A 45 -6.62 2.16 14.64
N GLY A 46 -6.05 1.41 13.72
CA GLY A 46 -6.42 1.47 12.30
C GLY A 46 -5.51 0.60 11.45
N GLY A 47 -4.99 -0.43 12.08
CA GLY A 47 -4.12 -1.42 11.47
C GLY A 47 -2.83 -0.81 10.91
N LEU A 48 -2.39 -1.36 9.78
CA LEU A 48 -1.22 -0.84 9.07
C LEU A 48 -1.52 0.51 8.40
N PHE A 49 -2.78 0.73 7.99
CA PHE A 49 -3.08 1.84 7.10
C PHE A 49 -3.14 3.18 7.84
N THR A 50 -3.87 3.26 8.96
CA THR A 50 -4.08 4.51 9.70
C THR A 50 -3.70 4.45 11.18
N GLY A 51 -3.21 3.31 11.67
CA GLY A 51 -2.88 3.09 13.08
C GLY A 51 -1.38 3.07 13.39
N TYR A 52 -1.07 3.11 14.68
CA TYR A 52 0.30 3.00 15.19
C TYR A 52 0.94 1.64 14.90
N THR A 53 0.14 0.61 14.62
CA THR A 53 0.63 -0.69 14.16
C THR A 53 1.36 -0.56 12.82
N GLY A 54 0.96 0.39 11.97
CA GLY A 54 1.69 0.73 10.74
C GLY A 54 3.10 1.26 10.99
N LEU A 55 3.31 2.03 12.08
CA LEU A 55 4.67 2.45 12.46
C LEU A 55 5.52 1.28 12.94
N ALA A 56 4.96 0.37 13.76
CA ALA A 56 5.69 -0.85 14.15
C ALA A 56 6.15 -1.63 12.93
N TYR A 57 5.29 -1.74 11.92
CA TYR A 57 5.63 -2.42 10.67
C TYR A 57 6.67 -1.66 9.85
N LEU A 58 6.57 -0.34 9.75
CA LEU A 58 7.59 0.49 9.10
C LEU A 58 8.98 0.26 9.72
N PHE A 59 9.08 0.33 11.04
CA PHE A 59 10.33 0.10 11.75
C PHE A 59 10.84 -1.33 11.60
N LEU A 60 9.97 -2.33 11.54
CA LEU A 60 10.33 -3.72 11.26
C LEU A 60 10.97 -3.84 9.87
N GLN A 61 10.31 -3.34 8.82
CA GLN A 61 10.83 -3.37 7.45
C GLN A 61 12.17 -2.63 7.32
N LEU A 62 12.27 -1.45 7.93
CA LEU A 62 13.50 -0.68 7.89
C LEU A 62 14.63 -1.33 8.70
N SER A 63 14.33 -2.15 9.71
CA SER A 63 15.35 -2.88 10.48
C SER A 63 16.07 -3.96 9.65
N GLU A 64 15.44 -4.49 8.62
CA GLU A 64 16.07 -5.41 7.66
C GLU A 64 16.95 -4.65 6.65
N LEU A 65 16.43 -3.53 6.12
CA LEU A 65 17.15 -2.71 5.14
C LEU A 65 18.36 -1.97 5.76
N TYR A 66 18.23 -1.56 7.01
CA TYR A 66 19.23 -0.75 7.74
C TYR A 66 19.48 -1.30 9.15
N PRO A 67 20.09 -2.49 9.31
CA PRO A 67 20.21 -3.19 10.61
C PRO A 67 21.02 -2.43 11.65
N ASP A 68 21.92 -1.56 11.23
CA ASP A 68 22.79 -0.77 12.10
C ASP A 68 22.29 0.66 12.36
N LEU A 69 21.21 1.09 11.67
CA LEU A 69 20.66 2.42 11.88
C LEU A 69 20.02 2.53 13.27
N GLN A 70 20.38 3.59 13.96
CA GLN A 70 19.82 3.93 15.27
C GLN A 70 19.10 5.29 15.21
N ILE A 71 17.95 5.36 15.84
CA ILE A 71 17.19 6.59 16.03
C ILE A 71 17.12 6.85 17.54
N SER A 72 17.57 8.03 17.96
CA SER A 72 17.63 8.39 19.40
C SER A 72 18.35 7.31 20.23
N GLY A 73 19.45 6.75 19.71
CA GLY A 73 20.27 5.73 20.38
C GLY A 73 19.66 4.33 20.44
N GLN A 74 18.55 4.05 19.75
CA GLN A 74 17.91 2.74 19.73
C GLN A 74 17.87 2.17 18.30
N LYS A 75 18.08 0.84 18.17
CA LYS A 75 17.93 0.13 16.90
C LYS A 75 16.49 0.17 16.41
N LEU A 76 16.29 0.11 15.08
CA LEU A 76 14.97 0.17 14.47
C LEU A 76 14.03 -0.95 14.95
N ILE A 77 14.56 -2.18 15.12
CA ILE A 77 13.76 -3.30 15.65
C ILE A 77 13.26 -3.02 17.08
N SER A 78 14.03 -2.33 17.91
CA SER A 78 13.59 -1.95 19.26
C SER A 78 12.44 -0.94 19.21
N TRP A 79 12.43 -0.04 18.21
CA TRP A 79 11.29 0.84 17.98
C TRP A 79 10.04 0.07 17.54
N ALA A 80 10.19 -0.93 16.63
CA ALA A 80 9.08 -1.81 16.25
C ALA A 80 8.47 -2.49 17.48
N GLN A 81 9.28 -3.04 18.38
CA GLN A 81 8.83 -3.66 19.63
C GLN A 81 8.08 -2.66 20.51
N ARG A 82 8.64 -1.47 20.75
CA ARG A 82 8.04 -0.43 21.59
C ARG A 82 6.68 0.08 21.07
N TYR A 83 6.49 0.15 19.74
CA TYR A 83 5.20 0.51 19.16
C TYR A 83 4.13 -0.57 19.34
N LEU A 84 4.52 -1.83 19.59
CA LEU A 84 3.60 -2.93 19.88
C LEU A 84 3.28 -3.07 21.38
N GLU A 85 4.07 -2.45 22.25
CA GLU A 85 3.78 -2.36 23.67
C GLU A 85 2.58 -1.43 23.92
N GLY A 86 2.03 -1.50 25.11
CA GLY A 86 0.91 -0.65 25.51
C GLY A 86 -0.47 -1.28 25.27
N ASP A 87 -1.39 -0.86 26.12
CA ASP A 87 -2.75 -1.37 26.13
C ASP A 87 -3.55 -0.82 24.93
N ARG A 88 -4.19 -1.74 24.18
CA ARG A 88 -5.11 -1.46 23.07
C ARG A 88 -6.55 -1.81 23.41
N GLY A 89 -6.82 -2.19 24.65
CA GLY A 89 -8.11 -2.73 25.03
C GLY A 89 -8.44 -4.06 24.32
N LYS A 90 -9.71 -4.43 24.31
CA LYS A 90 -10.16 -5.65 23.65
C LYS A 90 -10.29 -5.43 22.15
N LEU A 91 -9.33 -5.94 21.37
CA LEU A 91 -9.40 -5.90 19.91
C LEU A 91 -10.41 -6.92 19.39
N VAL A 92 -11.34 -6.47 18.57
CA VAL A 92 -12.38 -7.30 17.92
C VAL A 92 -12.24 -7.21 16.41
N LEU A 93 -12.66 -8.25 15.71
CA LEU A 93 -12.78 -8.22 14.26
C LEU A 93 -14.12 -7.58 13.90
N GLU A 94 -14.06 -6.41 13.30
CA GLU A 94 -15.25 -5.64 12.92
C GLU A 94 -15.85 -6.18 11.62
N LYS A 95 -17.18 -6.16 11.54
CA LYS A 95 -17.88 -6.49 10.30
C LYS A 95 -17.43 -5.56 9.16
N GLY A 96 -17.11 -6.15 8.01
CA GLY A 96 -16.66 -5.37 6.83
C GLY A 96 -15.19 -4.95 6.88
N ASN A 97 -14.42 -5.34 7.91
CA ASN A 97 -13.01 -4.95 8.02
C ASN A 97 -12.12 -6.13 8.45
N CYS A 98 -11.58 -6.85 7.46
CA CYS A 98 -10.59 -7.91 7.65
C CYS A 98 -9.29 -7.67 6.88
N GLY A 99 -9.09 -6.47 6.33
CA GLY A 99 -7.91 -6.10 5.57
C GLY A 99 -6.81 -5.47 6.42
N ILE A 100 -5.90 -4.76 5.76
CA ILE A 100 -4.77 -4.08 6.42
C ILE A 100 -5.20 -2.93 7.35
N SER A 101 -6.44 -2.45 7.26
CA SER A 101 -7.02 -1.46 8.17
C SER A 101 -7.61 -2.09 9.46
N SER A 102 -7.71 -3.43 9.54
CA SER A 102 -8.12 -4.10 10.76
C SER A 102 -7.02 -4.04 11.81
N GLU A 103 -7.25 -3.31 12.90
CA GLU A 103 -6.26 -3.25 13.99
C GLU A 103 -6.00 -4.64 14.58
N LYS A 104 -7.04 -5.43 14.82
CA LYS A 104 -6.88 -6.78 15.37
C LYS A 104 -5.95 -7.64 14.52
N LEU A 105 -6.22 -7.77 13.22
CA LEU A 105 -5.43 -8.63 12.34
C LEU A 105 -4.03 -8.09 12.11
N SER A 106 -3.92 -6.81 11.83
CA SER A 106 -2.62 -6.15 11.59
C SER A 106 -1.73 -6.21 12.82
N PHE A 107 -2.28 -5.92 14.01
CA PHE A 107 -1.52 -5.96 15.25
C PHE A 107 -1.01 -7.37 15.57
N GLN A 108 -1.88 -8.40 15.49
CA GLN A 108 -1.50 -9.78 15.74
C GLN A 108 -0.43 -10.25 14.74
N ALA A 109 -0.60 -9.95 13.44
CA ALA A 109 0.35 -10.32 12.40
C ALA A 109 1.71 -9.63 12.60
N VAL A 110 1.73 -8.30 12.81
CA VAL A 110 2.99 -7.56 13.03
C VAL A 110 3.67 -7.98 14.33
N ARG A 111 2.90 -8.24 15.39
CA ARG A 111 3.42 -8.73 16.66
C ARG A 111 4.12 -10.08 16.48
N ALA A 112 3.50 -11.03 15.78
CA ALA A 112 4.13 -12.31 15.44
C ALA A 112 5.44 -12.10 14.65
N CYS A 113 5.43 -11.23 13.64
CA CYS A 113 6.61 -10.92 12.83
C CYS A 113 7.76 -10.30 13.66
N VAL A 114 7.46 -9.42 14.61
CA VAL A 114 8.47 -8.74 15.44
C VAL A 114 9.02 -9.65 16.54
N THR A 115 8.15 -10.40 17.20
CA THR A 115 8.54 -11.27 18.34
C THR A 115 9.07 -12.63 17.90
N LYS A 116 8.71 -13.10 16.69
CA LYS A 116 8.95 -14.46 16.18
C LYS A 116 8.32 -15.55 17.05
N ASP A 117 7.26 -15.20 17.79
CA ASP A 117 6.57 -16.06 18.72
C ASP A 117 5.40 -16.79 18.00
N GLU A 118 5.37 -18.12 18.11
CA GLU A 118 4.34 -18.95 17.50
C GLU A 118 2.96 -18.78 18.15
N ASP A 119 2.88 -18.46 19.45
CA ASP A 119 1.61 -18.20 20.12
C ASP A 119 0.93 -16.95 19.53
N HIS A 120 1.71 -15.92 19.20
CA HIS A 120 1.19 -14.75 18.50
C HIS A 120 0.73 -15.05 17.07
N LEU A 121 1.40 -15.97 16.40
CA LEU A 121 0.95 -16.47 15.09
C LEU A 121 -0.36 -17.25 15.21
N ILE A 122 -0.47 -18.15 16.18
CA ILE A 122 -1.69 -18.93 16.42
C ILE A 122 -2.87 -18.00 16.74
N GLU A 123 -2.63 -16.95 17.53
CA GLU A 123 -3.65 -15.93 17.83
C GLU A 123 -4.13 -15.22 16.53
N PHE A 124 -3.22 -14.85 15.63
CA PHE A 124 -3.56 -14.29 14.32
C PHE A 124 -4.37 -15.27 13.47
N LEU A 125 -3.88 -16.51 13.34
CA LEU A 125 -4.53 -17.55 12.54
C LEU A 125 -5.92 -17.96 13.11
N GLY A 126 -6.15 -17.80 14.40
CA GLY A 126 -7.43 -18.03 15.05
C GLY A 126 -8.58 -17.17 14.49
N SER A 127 -8.28 -16.08 13.78
CA SER A 127 -9.27 -15.27 13.09
C SER A 127 -9.67 -15.79 11.70
N MET A 128 -8.89 -16.69 11.10
CA MET A 128 -9.10 -17.15 9.72
C MET A 128 -10.46 -17.83 9.48
N PRO A 129 -11.00 -18.68 10.39
CA PRO A 129 -12.33 -19.27 10.21
C PRO A 129 -13.43 -18.21 10.02
N ILE A 130 -13.32 -17.04 10.67
CA ILE A 130 -14.29 -15.94 10.55
C ILE A 130 -14.18 -15.29 9.17
N LEU A 131 -12.96 -15.09 8.66
CA LEU A 131 -12.72 -14.48 7.36
C LEU A 131 -13.21 -15.37 6.20
N LEU A 132 -13.13 -16.67 6.39
CA LEU A 132 -13.63 -17.64 5.43
C LEU A 132 -15.15 -17.67 5.40
N GLY A 133 -15.81 -17.52 6.56
CA GLY A 133 -17.26 -17.50 6.72
C GLY A 133 -17.98 -18.76 6.26
N PRO A 134 -19.29 -18.87 6.51
CA PRO A 134 -20.11 -19.79 5.75
C PRO A 134 -20.21 -19.29 4.29
N TYR A 135 -20.34 -20.20 3.35
CA TYR A 135 -20.70 -19.87 1.96
C TYR A 135 -22.15 -19.39 1.92
N THR A 136 -22.34 -18.12 2.23
CA THR A 136 -23.61 -17.41 2.06
C THR A 136 -23.62 -16.75 0.67
N SER A 137 -24.75 -16.26 0.25
CA SER A 137 -24.85 -15.51 -0.99
C SER A 137 -23.88 -14.30 -0.97
N PRO A 138 -23.37 -13.83 -2.13
CA PRO A 138 -22.48 -12.66 -2.19
C PRO A 138 -23.02 -11.43 -1.46
N GLN A 139 -24.35 -11.28 -1.39
CA GLN A 139 -25.02 -10.17 -0.72
C GLN A 139 -24.94 -10.25 0.81
N GLU A 140 -24.74 -11.44 1.34
CA GLU A 140 -24.63 -11.70 2.78
C GLU A 140 -23.17 -11.84 3.26
N ASP A 141 -22.20 -11.72 2.33
CA ASP A 141 -20.79 -11.82 2.71
C ASP A 141 -20.40 -10.67 3.64
N ALA A 142 -19.84 -11.04 4.78
CA ALA A 142 -19.49 -10.09 5.82
C ALA A 142 -18.27 -9.21 5.45
N PHE A 143 -17.44 -9.63 4.47
CA PHE A 143 -16.18 -8.97 4.15
C PHE A 143 -15.99 -8.75 2.64
N PRO A 144 -15.52 -7.56 2.23
CA PRO A 144 -15.15 -7.29 0.84
C PRO A 144 -13.88 -8.07 0.43
N SER A 145 -13.54 -8.00 -0.86
CA SER A 145 -12.33 -8.64 -1.40
C SER A 145 -11.14 -7.69 -1.56
N GLU A 146 -11.30 -6.39 -1.37
CA GLU A 146 -10.27 -5.36 -1.60
C GLU A 146 -9.19 -5.34 -0.50
N ILE A 147 -8.18 -4.44 -0.60
CA ILE A 147 -6.99 -4.47 0.27
C ILE A 147 -7.23 -3.79 1.62
N PRO A 148 -7.63 -2.50 1.72
CA PRO A 148 -7.77 -1.83 3.00
C PRO A 148 -8.68 -2.56 4.00
N TYR A 149 -9.83 -3.01 3.58
CA TYR A 149 -10.85 -3.57 4.48
C TYR A 149 -11.16 -5.05 4.21
N GLY A 150 -10.62 -5.62 3.13
CA GLY A 150 -11.04 -6.90 2.58
C GLY A 150 -10.00 -8.02 2.68
N ARG A 151 -10.42 -9.17 2.16
CA ARG A 151 -9.65 -10.42 2.19
C ARG A 151 -8.30 -10.33 1.46
N ALA A 152 -8.18 -9.49 0.42
CA ALA A 152 -6.89 -9.28 -0.25
C ALA A 152 -5.87 -8.64 0.70
N GLY A 153 -6.31 -7.77 1.63
CA GLY A 153 -5.46 -7.28 2.71
C GLY A 153 -5.07 -8.36 3.70
N ALA A 154 -5.99 -9.29 4.04
CA ALA A 154 -5.64 -10.44 4.87
C ALA A 154 -4.64 -11.39 4.18
N LEU A 155 -4.72 -11.57 2.84
CA LEU A 155 -3.69 -12.29 2.08
C LEU A 155 -2.33 -11.61 2.20
N TYR A 156 -2.30 -10.28 2.10
CA TYR A 156 -1.07 -9.53 2.33
C TYR A 156 -0.49 -9.80 3.73
N LEU A 157 -1.32 -9.76 4.79
CA LEU A 157 -0.87 -10.05 6.16
C LEU A 157 -0.33 -11.48 6.31
N LEU A 158 -0.95 -12.46 5.68
CA LEU A 158 -0.45 -13.85 5.66
C LEU A 158 0.90 -13.96 4.94
N ARG A 159 1.10 -13.28 3.79
CA ARG A 159 2.39 -13.23 3.10
C ARG A 159 3.46 -12.53 3.95
N MET A 160 3.10 -11.42 4.61
CA MET A 160 3.99 -10.72 5.53
C MET A 160 4.48 -11.67 6.64
N VAL A 161 3.57 -12.42 7.25
CA VAL A 161 3.97 -13.41 8.27
C VAL A 161 4.84 -14.51 7.68
N ARG A 162 4.52 -15.06 6.50
CA ARG A 162 5.35 -16.04 5.80
C ARG A 162 6.76 -15.53 5.53
N HIS A 163 6.89 -14.27 5.11
CA HIS A 163 8.18 -13.63 4.86
C HIS A 163 9.02 -13.50 6.15
N TRP A 164 8.42 -12.97 7.20
CA TRP A 164 9.11 -12.70 8.46
C TRP A 164 9.29 -13.92 9.36
N MET A 165 8.47 -14.96 9.20
CA MET A 165 8.50 -16.22 9.96
C MET A 165 8.54 -17.43 8.99
N PRO A 166 9.63 -17.67 8.24
CA PRO A 166 9.68 -18.74 7.23
C PRO A 166 9.40 -20.14 7.79
N ARG A 167 9.72 -20.38 9.06
CA ARG A 167 9.45 -21.66 9.74
C ARG A 167 7.95 -21.96 9.94
N SER A 168 7.10 -20.94 9.81
CA SER A 168 5.64 -21.09 9.97
C SER A 168 4.91 -21.40 8.66
N GLU A 169 5.62 -21.68 7.57
CA GLU A 169 5.04 -21.88 6.24
C GLU A 169 3.94 -22.95 6.24
N THR A 170 4.16 -24.08 6.92
CA THR A 170 3.17 -25.15 7.03
C THR A 170 1.86 -24.73 7.72
N LEU A 171 1.93 -23.80 8.67
CA LEU A 171 0.75 -23.27 9.36
C LEU A 171 -0.01 -22.24 8.50
N ILE A 172 0.70 -21.53 7.61
CA ILE A 172 0.16 -20.44 6.81
C ILE A 172 -0.37 -20.92 5.46
N GLU A 173 0.16 -22.00 4.90
CA GLU A 173 -0.21 -22.51 3.58
C GLU A 173 -1.71 -22.76 3.42
N SER A 174 -2.32 -23.49 4.37
CA SER A 174 -3.75 -23.81 4.31
C SER A 174 -4.65 -22.56 4.44
N PRO A 175 -4.47 -21.67 5.42
CA PRO A 175 -5.20 -20.41 5.50
C PRO A 175 -5.05 -19.55 4.23
N LEU A 176 -3.84 -19.42 3.70
CA LEU A 176 -3.55 -18.65 2.51
C LEU A 176 -4.28 -19.20 1.28
N ARG A 177 -4.20 -20.52 1.04
CA ARG A 177 -4.89 -21.19 -0.06
C ARG A 177 -6.41 -21.03 0.07
N ARG A 178 -7.00 -21.31 1.23
CA ARG A 178 -8.45 -21.21 1.45
C ARG A 178 -8.97 -19.78 1.29
N LEU A 179 -8.21 -18.78 1.77
CA LEU A 179 -8.59 -17.38 1.64
C LEU A 179 -8.53 -16.93 0.17
N THR A 180 -7.52 -17.39 -0.57
CA THR A 180 -7.40 -17.16 -2.00
C THR A 180 -8.57 -17.79 -2.77
N GLU A 181 -8.91 -19.05 -2.48
CA GLU A 181 -10.09 -19.74 -3.04
C GLU A 181 -11.38 -18.98 -2.71
N ARG A 182 -11.50 -18.45 -1.50
CA ARG A 182 -12.67 -17.65 -1.09
C ARG A 182 -12.78 -16.36 -1.91
N ILE A 183 -11.70 -15.63 -2.16
CA ILE A 183 -11.70 -14.44 -3.02
C ILE A 183 -12.11 -14.82 -4.44
N MET A 184 -11.55 -15.89 -4.98
CA MET A 184 -11.87 -16.34 -6.34
C MET A 184 -13.32 -16.80 -6.48
N SER A 185 -13.91 -17.42 -5.44
CA SER A 185 -15.32 -17.85 -5.45
C SER A 185 -16.33 -16.71 -5.35
N THR A 186 -15.93 -15.53 -4.89
CA THR A 186 -16.79 -14.32 -4.89
C THR A 186 -16.83 -13.64 -6.24
N ASP A 187 -16.04 -14.10 -7.19
CA ASP A 187 -16.05 -13.63 -8.58
C ASP A 187 -16.99 -14.48 -9.42
N ASP A 188 -18.30 -14.26 -9.28
CA ASP A 188 -19.29 -14.93 -10.11
C ASP A 188 -19.05 -14.62 -11.59
N ASP A 189 -18.75 -15.65 -12.39
CA ASP A 189 -18.79 -15.67 -13.85
C ASP A 189 -17.97 -14.58 -14.58
N GLY A 190 -17.01 -13.96 -13.93
CA GLY A 190 -16.25 -12.84 -14.50
C GLY A 190 -17.03 -11.54 -14.59
N ARG A 191 -18.21 -11.45 -13.99
CA ARG A 191 -18.94 -10.18 -13.80
C ARG A 191 -18.40 -9.38 -12.63
N GLY A 192 -17.62 -10.05 -11.76
CA GLY A 192 -16.80 -9.46 -10.73
C GLY A 192 -17.58 -8.91 -9.55
N ASN A 193 -17.89 -9.76 -8.62
CA ASN A 193 -18.41 -9.34 -7.33
C ASN A 193 -17.34 -8.74 -6.41
N TRP A 194 -16.19 -8.36 -6.96
CA TRP A 194 -15.19 -7.61 -6.24
C TRP A 194 -15.59 -6.14 -6.13
N GLU A 195 -16.82 -5.94 -5.65
CA GLU A 195 -17.36 -4.60 -5.41
C GLU A 195 -17.04 -4.13 -3.98
N TRP A 196 -16.87 -2.83 -3.84
CA TRP A 196 -16.76 -2.16 -2.56
C TRP A 196 -17.73 -0.98 -2.53
N HIS A 197 -18.61 -0.95 -1.52
CA HIS A 197 -19.70 0.03 -1.43
C HIS A 197 -20.56 0.13 -2.72
N GLY A 198 -20.91 -1.02 -3.29
CA GLY A 198 -21.73 -1.10 -4.51
C GLY A 198 -21.05 -0.54 -5.77
N LYS A 199 -19.72 -0.45 -5.78
CA LYS A 199 -18.95 0.03 -6.92
C LYS A 199 -17.82 -0.94 -7.24
N ARG A 200 -17.65 -1.25 -8.52
CA ARG A 200 -16.51 -1.97 -9.02
C ARG A 200 -15.40 -0.98 -9.36
N TYR A 201 -14.32 -1.05 -8.60
CA TYR A 201 -13.12 -0.27 -8.80
C TYR A 201 -12.08 -1.06 -9.61
N PHE A 202 -11.15 -0.35 -10.27
CA PHE A 202 -10.06 -0.96 -11.03
C PHE A 202 -8.69 -0.78 -10.37
N GLY A 203 -8.52 0.26 -9.54
CA GLY A 203 -7.25 0.66 -8.94
C GLY A 203 -6.72 -0.28 -7.86
N ALA A 204 -5.49 -0.02 -7.39
CA ALA A 204 -4.77 -0.90 -6.50
C ALA A 204 -5.40 -1.03 -5.10
N ALA A 205 -5.99 0.03 -4.53
CA ALA A 205 -6.53 -0.06 -3.18
C ALA A 205 -7.80 -0.92 -3.12
N HIS A 206 -8.82 -0.55 -3.90
CA HIS A 206 -10.16 -1.13 -3.78
C HIS A 206 -10.60 -1.93 -5.01
N GLY A 207 -9.74 -2.10 -6.01
CA GLY A 207 -10.15 -2.62 -7.30
C GLY A 207 -9.46 -3.89 -7.75
N ASP A 208 -9.86 -4.28 -8.95
CA ASP A 208 -9.50 -5.55 -9.56
C ASP A 208 -7.97 -5.75 -9.63
N ILE A 209 -7.21 -4.72 -10.02
CA ILE A 209 -5.75 -4.90 -10.17
C ILE A 209 -5.06 -5.19 -8.82
N GLY A 210 -5.52 -4.54 -7.73
CA GLY A 210 -5.00 -4.81 -6.40
C GLY A 210 -5.32 -6.22 -5.92
N ILE A 211 -6.56 -6.68 -6.12
CA ILE A 211 -6.98 -8.03 -5.75
C ILE A 211 -6.19 -9.08 -6.54
N ILE A 212 -6.07 -8.93 -7.86
CA ILE A 212 -5.25 -9.82 -8.72
C ILE A 212 -3.82 -9.87 -8.19
N THR A 213 -3.23 -8.73 -7.85
CA THR A 213 -1.86 -8.66 -7.34
C THR A 213 -1.72 -9.48 -6.06
N GLN A 214 -2.62 -9.30 -5.09
CA GLN A 214 -2.55 -10.05 -3.84
C GLN A 214 -2.79 -11.55 -4.03
N VAL A 215 -3.72 -11.95 -4.89
CA VAL A 215 -4.00 -13.34 -5.21
C VAL A 215 -2.77 -14.00 -5.85
N VAL A 216 -2.21 -13.41 -6.90
CA VAL A 216 -1.07 -13.99 -7.64
C VAL A 216 0.20 -14.04 -6.79
N LEU A 217 0.52 -12.99 -6.04
CA LEU A 217 1.67 -12.99 -5.15
C LEU A 217 1.53 -13.98 -3.98
N SER A 218 0.29 -14.29 -3.58
CA SER A 218 0.01 -15.28 -2.55
C SER A 218 0.02 -16.71 -3.08
N ASN A 219 -0.52 -16.92 -4.28
CA ASN A 219 -0.59 -18.20 -4.95
C ASN A 219 -0.37 -18.05 -6.47
N PRO A 220 0.89 -18.06 -6.93
CA PRO A 220 1.23 -17.90 -8.35
C PRO A 220 0.56 -18.89 -9.31
N SER A 221 0.18 -20.09 -8.83
CA SER A 221 -0.48 -21.11 -9.66
C SER A 221 -1.87 -20.68 -10.18
N LEU A 222 -2.45 -19.62 -9.62
CA LEU A 222 -3.73 -19.05 -10.06
C LEU A 222 -3.59 -18.00 -11.17
N ALA A 223 -2.38 -17.60 -11.54
CA ALA A 223 -2.17 -16.62 -12.61
C ALA A 223 -2.87 -16.99 -13.92
N PRO A 224 -2.82 -18.26 -14.43
CA PRO A 224 -3.52 -18.63 -15.65
C PRO A 224 -5.04 -18.40 -15.60
N GLN A 225 -5.67 -18.56 -14.43
CA GLN A 225 -7.11 -18.32 -14.27
C GLN A 225 -7.47 -16.83 -14.31
N LEU A 226 -6.50 -15.96 -14.05
CA LEU A 226 -6.65 -14.51 -14.02
C LEU A 226 -6.19 -13.81 -15.30
N THR A 227 -5.59 -14.53 -16.26
CA THR A 227 -5.07 -13.97 -17.52
C THR A 227 -6.10 -13.11 -18.25
N ARG A 228 -7.30 -13.66 -18.51
CA ARG A 228 -8.37 -12.91 -19.21
C ARG A 228 -8.82 -11.67 -18.45
N ARG A 229 -8.77 -11.70 -17.11
CA ARG A 229 -9.14 -10.55 -16.29
C ARG A 229 -8.08 -9.46 -16.38
N LEU A 230 -6.81 -9.83 -16.32
CA LEU A 230 -5.71 -8.89 -16.49
C LEU A 230 -5.71 -8.30 -17.91
N GLU A 231 -5.98 -9.09 -18.95
CA GLU A 231 -6.14 -8.58 -20.33
C GLU A 231 -7.19 -7.49 -20.43
N LYS A 232 -8.38 -7.73 -19.86
CA LYS A 232 -9.45 -6.71 -19.81
C LYS A 232 -9.01 -5.42 -19.10
N LEU A 233 -8.23 -5.54 -18.02
CA LEU A 233 -7.71 -4.35 -17.33
C LEU A 233 -6.68 -3.60 -18.18
N LEU A 234 -5.83 -4.30 -18.93
CA LEU A 234 -4.90 -3.69 -19.88
C LEU A 234 -5.65 -2.96 -21.01
N GLU A 235 -6.78 -3.50 -21.49
CA GLU A 235 -7.64 -2.87 -22.52
C GLU A 235 -8.34 -1.60 -22.01
N LEU A 236 -8.51 -1.44 -20.69
CA LEU A 236 -9.09 -0.23 -20.09
C LEU A 236 -8.10 0.94 -19.98
N GLN A 237 -6.83 0.75 -20.35
CA GLN A 237 -5.87 1.85 -20.35
C GLN A 237 -6.29 2.90 -21.37
N LEU A 238 -6.42 4.14 -20.90
CA LEU A 238 -6.83 5.27 -21.73
C LEU A 238 -5.71 5.73 -22.67
N PRO A 239 -6.03 6.46 -23.75
CA PRO A 239 -5.01 6.95 -24.68
C PRO A 239 -3.92 7.82 -24.07
N ASP A 240 -4.21 8.51 -22.93
CA ASP A 240 -3.24 9.30 -22.20
C ASP A 240 -2.27 8.46 -21.34
N GLY A 241 -2.56 7.16 -21.17
CA GLY A 241 -1.80 6.18 -20.40
C GLY A 241 -2.34 5.92 -18.99
N ASN A 242 -3.40 6.61 -18.56
CA ASN A 242 -4.01 6.39 -17.26
C ASN A 242 -5.11 5.31 -17.30
N TRP A 243 -5.68 4.97 -16.17
CA TRP A 243 -6.83 4.07 -16.03
C TRP A 243 -8.02 4.75 -15.36
N PRO A 244 -9.26 4.42 -15.76
CA PRO A 244 -10.46 4.88 -15.06
C PRO A 244 -10.47 4.29 -13.64
N SER A 245 -11.02 5.02 -12.69
CA SER A 245 -11.06 4.55 -11.28
C SER A 245 -12.08 3.44 -11.04
N SER A 246 -13.18 3.40 -11.83
CA SER A 246 -14.29 2.46 -11.66
C SER A 246 -15.10 2.29 -12.93
N VAL A 247 -15.94 1.24 -12.97
CA VAL A 247 -16.93 1.02 -14.05
C VAL A 247 -17.85 2.23 -14.22
N ARG A 248 -18.23 2.88 -13.11
CA ARG A 248 -19.08 4.07 -13.17
C ARG A 248 -18.36 5.24 -13.85
N SER A 249 -17.10 5.52 -13.48
CA SER A 249 -16.33 6.60 -14.11
C SER A 249 -16.11 6.37 -15.60
N LEU A 250 -15.91 5.11 -16.01
CA LEU A 250 -15.79 4.71 -17.41
C LEU A 250 -17.11 5.01 -18.19
N LYS A 251 -18.26 4.59 -17.66
CA LYS A 251 -19.57 4.81 -18.30
C LYS A 251 -19.95 6.29 -18.40
N GLU A 252 -19.56 7.09 -17.41
CA GLU A 252 -19.84 8.53 -17.37
C GLU A 252 -18.86 9.34 -18.25
N GLY A 253 -17.91 8.69 -18.93
CA GLY A 253 -16.91 9.36 -19.77
C GLY A 253 -16.04 10.36 -18.99
N LYS A 254 -15.99 10.23 -17.66
CA LYS A 254 -15.18 11.12 -16.82
C LYS A 254 -13.71 10.88 -17.11
N SER A 255 -12.98 11.95 -17.43
CA SER A 255 -11.53 11.85 -17.56
C SER A 255 -10.94 11.27 -16.28
N ALA A 256 -10.04 10.30 -16.42
CA ALA A 256 -9.34 9.71 -15.30
C ALA A 256 -8.35 10.74 -14.75
N SER A 257 -8.79 11.56 -13.80
CA SER A 257 -8.01 12.65 -13.21
C SER A 257 -7.18 12.22 -12.00
N LEU A 258 -7.30 10.96 -11.57
CA LEU A 258 -6.55 10.44 -10.43
C LEU A 258 -5.29 9.73 -10.93
N ILE A 259 -4.13 10.24 -10.55
CA ILE A 259 -2.81 9.66 -10.85
C ILE A 259 -2.12 9.41 -9.54
N GLN A 260 -2.47 8.31 -8.89
CA GLN A 260 -2.04 7.95 -7.55
C GLN A 260 -2.16 6.44 -7.35
N TRP A 261 -1.47 5.88 -6.33
CA TRP A 261 -1.47 4.44 -6.09
C TRP A 261 -2.89 3.87 -5.93
N CYS A 262 -3.70 4.46 -5.09
CA CYS A 262 -5.04 3.90 -4.83
C CYS A 262 -5.96 3.91 -6.07
N HIS A 263 -5.77 4.86 -7.00
CA HIS A 263 -6.53 4.97 -8.24
C HIS A 263 -5.67 5.57 -9.37
N GLY A 264 -5.60 4.89 -10.50
CA GLY A 264 -4.90 5.36 -11.70
C GLY A 264 -3.54 4.70 -11.93
N ALA A 265 -2.77 5.26 -12.86
CA ALA A 265 -1.57 4.65 -13.39
C ALA A 265 -0.55 4.18 -12.33
N PRO A 266 -0.19 4.95 -11.30
CA PRO A 266 0.82 4.49 -10.34
C PRO A 266 0.48 3.16 -9.66
N GLY A 267 -0.79 2.94 -9.29
CA GLY A 267 -1.21 1.66 -8.71
C GLY A 267 -1.11 0.50 -9.69
N PHE A 268 -1.45 0.73 -10.97
CA PHE A 268 -1.25 -0.25 -12.02
C PHE A 268 0.24 -0.53 -12.25
N LEU A 269 1.11 0.47 -12.21
CA LEU A 269 2.55 0.28 -12.39
C LEU A 269 3.14 -0.65 -11.32
N TYR A 270 2.88 -0.42 -10.03
CA TYR A 270 3.31 -1.32 -8.96
C TYR A 270 2.80 -2.75 -9.17
N SER A 271 1.54 -2.88 -9.58
CA SER A 271 0.91 -4.16 -9.83
C SER A 271 1.52 -4.88 -11.03
N LEU A 272 1.60 -4.21 -12.17
CA LEU A 272 2.08 -4.81 -13.43
C LEU A 272 3.56 -5.20 -13.35
N GLN A 273 4.40 -4.39 -12.70
CA GLN A 273 5.80 -4.75 -12.43
C GLN A 273 5.89 -6.04 -11.61
N SER A 274 5.04 -6.20 -10.58
CA SER A 274 5.00 -7.40 -9.75
C SER A 274 4.40 -8.62 -10.45
N LEU A 275 3.40 -8.40 -11.31
CA LEU A 275 2.66 -9.47 -11.99
C LEU A 275 3.36 -9.98 -13.26
N ARG A 276 4.19 -9.16 -13.90
CA ARG A 276 4.87 -9.45 -15.17
C ARG A 276 5.49 -10.86 -15.26
N PRO A 277 6.20 -11.37 -14.23
CA PRO A 277 6.82 -12.71 -14.28
C PRO A 277 5.80 -13.85 -14.38
N TYR A 278 4.57 -13.64 -13.91
CA TYR A 278 3.53 -14.67 -13.82
C TYR A 278 2.60 -14.75 -15.03
N PHE A 279 2.73 -13.80 -15.98
CA PHE A 279 1.92 -13.74 -17.20
C PHE A 279 2.81 -13.65 -18.44
N PRO A 280 3.55 -14.74 -18.80
CA PRO A 280 4.53 -14.73 -19.89
C PRO A 280 3.93 -14.34 -21.24
N GLU A 281 2.67 -14.72 -21.51
CA GLU A 281 1.95 -14.41 -22.74
C GLU A 281 1.51 -12.94 -22.84
N LEU A 282 1.47 -12.21 -21.73
CA LEU A 282 1.06 -10.80 -21.67
C LEU A 282 2.24 -9.82 -21.55
N GLN A 283 3.48 -10.28 -21.49
CA GLN A 283 4.64 -9.42 -21.17
C GLN A 283 4.74 -8.20 -22.08
N SER A 284 4.63 -8.35 -23.39
CA SER A 284 4.70 -7.20 -24.32
C SER A 284 3.59 -6.18 -24.07
N ARG A 285 2.37 -6.65 -23.76
CA ARG A 285 1.24 -5.75 -23.42
C ARG A 285 1.46 -5.07 -22.09
N ILE A 286 1.96 -5.78 -21.09
CA ILE A 286 2.31 -5.25 -19.79
C ILE A 286 3.40 -4.18 -19.93
N ASP A 287 4.47 -4.45 -20.68
CA ASP A 287 5.58 -3.52 -20.89
C ASP A 287 5.10 -2.22 -21.57
N SER A 288 4.28 -2.34 -22.63
CA SER A 288 3.68 -1.18 -23.30
C SER A 288 2.75 -0.38 -22.35
N ALA A 289 2.00 -1.08 -21.49
CA ALA A 289 1.12 -0.43 -20.53
C ALA A 289 1.92 0.30 -19.43
N ILE A 290 3.02 -0.27 -18.99
CA ILE A 290 3.96 0.35 -18.03
C ILE A 290 4.53 1.63 -18.64
N GLU A 291 5.08 1.59 -19.86
CA GLU A 291 5.66 2.76 -20.52
C GLU A 291 4.68 3.94 -20.63
N LYS A 292 3.44 3.68 -21.05
CA LYS A 292 2.39 4.70 -21.12
C LYS A 292 2.01 5.23 -19.74
N GLY A 293 1.92 4.35 -18.73
CA GLY A 293 1.63 4.71 -17.33
C GLY A 293 2.72 5.56 -16.70
N GLU A 294 3.99 5.28 -16.98
CA GLU A 294 5.12 6.11 -16.56
C GLU A 294 5.08 7.49 -17.22
N SER A 295 4.73 7.55 -18.52
CA SER A 295 4.61 8.81 -19.26
C SER A 295 3.55 9.73 -18.66
N ILE A 296 2.36 9.23 -18.33
CA ILE A 296 1.31 10.05 -17.71
C ILE A 296 1.69 10.42 -16.26
N THR A 297 2.31 9.51 -15.52
CA THR A 297 2.79 9.78 -14.17
C THR A 297 3.83 10.89 -14.18
N TRP A 298 4.77 10.87 -15.11
CA TRP A 298 5.72 11.98 -15.29
C TRP A 298 5.05 13.32 -15.56
N ARG A 299 4.05 13.35 -16.44
CA ARG A 299 3.38 14.60 -16.85
C ARG A 299 2.47 15.20 -15.80
N HIS A 300 1.75 14.35 -15.06
CA HIS A 300 0.65 14.77 -14.17
C HIS A 300 0.74 14.20 -12.75
N GLY A 301 1.86 13.56 -12.39
CA GLY A 301 2.03 12.91 -11.10
C GLY A 301 2.55 13.82 -9.97
N LEU A 302 2.90 15.08 -10.25
CA LEU A 302 3.21 16.07 -9.22
C LEU A 302 1.90 16.59 -8.61
N LEU A 303 1.36 15.83 -7.65
CA LEU A 303 0.05 16.11 -7.08
C LEU A 303 0.07 17.31 -6.15
N THR A 304 -1.07 18.03 -6.07
CA THR A 304 -1.25 19.19 -5.17
C THR A 304 -1.46 18.79 -3.71
N LYS A 305 -1.74 17.53 -3.43
CA LYS A 305 -1.89 16.98 -2.08
C LYS A 305 -0.55 16.83 -1.37
N GLU A 306 -0.59 16.69 -0.04
CA GLU A 306 0.59 16.36 0.75
C GLU A 306 1.35 15.15 0.16
N PRO A 307 2.68 15.23 -0.03
CA PRO A 307 3.45 14.10 -0.51
C PRO A 307 3.25 12.88 0.38
N SER A 308 2.77 11.80 -0.19
CA SER A 308 2.50 10.54 0.50
C SER A 308 2.63 9.36 -0.45
N LEU A 309 2.64 8.14 0.08
CA LEU A 309 2.72 6.91 -0.73
C LEU A 309 1.40 6.60 -1.42
N CYS A 310 0.26 6.84 -0.77
CA CYS A 310 -1.05 6.46 -1.29
C CYS A 310 -1.53 7.38 -2.42
N HIS A 311 -1.46 8.71 -2.22
CA HIS A 311 -2.07 9.69 -3.13
C HIS A 311 -1.28 11.01 -3.20
N GLY A 312 0.04 10.90 -3.12
CA GLY A 312 0.99 12.00 -3.17
C GLY A 312 2.19 11.73 -4.06
N ILE A 313 3.12 12.68 -4.07
CA ILE A 313 4.31 12.66 -4.93
C ILE A 313 5.21 11.46 -4.63
N PHE A 314 5.33 11.01 -3.39
CA PHE A 314 6.22 9.90 -3.02
C PHE A 314 5.86 8.60 -3.73
N GLY A 315 4.59 8.17 -3.66
CA GLY A 315 4.16 6.96 -4.35
C GLY A 315 4.33 7.06 -5.87
N ASN A 316 4.14 8.25 -6.44
CA ASN A 316 4.31 8.50 -7.85
C ASN A 316 5.79 8.55 -8.27
N ALA A 317 6.68 9.05 -7.40
CA ALA A 317 8.12 9.05 -7.65
C ALA A 317 8.69 7.62 -7.75
N LEU A 318 8.28 6.74 -6.83
CA LEU A 318 8.83 5.40 -6.73
C LEU A 318 8.47 4.48 -7.92
N VAL A 319 7.39 4.77 -8.66
CA VAL A 319 7.05 3.99 -9.88
C VAL A 319 7.75 4.50 -11.13
N LEU A 320 8.36 5.69 -11.09
CA LEU A 320 9.17 6.18 -12.19
C LEU A 320 10.50 5.42 -12.25
N PRO A 321 11.09 5.23 -13.43
CA PRO A 321 12.41 4.62 -13.57
C PRO A 321 13.47 5.32 -12.73
N GLN A 322 14.43 4.56 -12.23
CA GLN A 322 15.59 5.16 -11.54
C GLN A 322 16.29 6.19 -12.45
N GLY A 323 16.66 7.34 -11.89
CA GLY A 323 17.32 8.40 -12.62
C GLY A 323 16.64 9.76 -12.48
N ALA A 324 16.85 10.64 -13.47
CA ALA A 324 16.49 12.05 -13.39
C ALA A 324 14.99 12.32 -13.09
N LYS A 325 14.09 11.53 -13.67
CA LYS A 325 12.64 11.71 -13.45
C LYS A 325 12.24 11.44 -12.01
N ARG A 326 12.72 10.31 -11.44
CA ARG A 326 12.46 9.96 -10.03
C ARG A 326 13.07 10.99 -9.11
N GLN A 327 14.34 11.38 -9.34
CA GLN A 327 15.03 12.39 -8.54
C GLN A 327 14.31 13.74 -8.54
N HIS A 328 13.78 14.16 -9.69
CA HIS A 328 13.03 15.41 -9.80
C HIS A 328 11.79 15.41 -8.88
N PHE A 329 10.99 14.35 -8.89
CA PHE A 329 9.84 14.21 -8.00
C PHE A 329 10.25 14.23 -6.52
N LEU A 330 11.30 13.49 -6.20
CA LEU A 330 11.82 13.41 -4.84
C LEU A 330 12.37 14.76 -4.35
N ALA A 331 13.09 15.49 -5.18
CA ALA A 331 13.61 16.82 -4.84
C ALA A 331 12.48 17.80 -4.47
N LEU A 332 11.35 17.73 -5.16
CA LEU A 332 10.16 18.57 -4.92
C LEU A 332 9.35 18.13 -3.68
N ALA A 333 9.59 16.92 -3.16
CA ALA A 333 8.88 16.35 -2.01
C ALA A 333 9.69 16.37 -0.71
N THR A 334 10.91 16.92 -0.68
CA THR A 334 11.68 17.09 0.56
C THR A 334 10.95 18.04 1.53
N ALA A 335 11.22 17.90 2.82
CA ALA A 335 10.60 18.75 3.85
C ALA A 335 10.80 20.25 3.57
N ASN A 336 12.01 20.64 3.18
CA ASN A 336 12.33 22.02 2.84
C ASN A 336 11.57 22.51 1.60
N ALA A 337 11.43 21.68 0.56
CA ALA A 337 10.68 22.03 -0.64
C ALA A 337 9.19 22.21 -0.34
N VAL A 338 8.61 21.26 0.40
CA VAL A 338 7.20 21.31 0.84
C VAL A 338 6.92 22.54 1.69
N GLU A 339 7.77 22.85 2.65
CA GLU A 339 7.63 24.05 3.50
C GLU A 339 7.74 25.34 2.68
N LYS A 340 8.70 25.41 1.76
CA LYS A 340 8.86 26.55 0.86
C LYS A 340 7.61 26.77 0.01
N VAL A 341 7.03 25.72 -0.56
CA VAL A 341 5.79 25.81 -1.35
C VAL A 341 4.64 26.30 -0.48
N ARG A 342 4.41 25.71 0.71
CA ARG A 342 3.34 26.11 1.63
C ARG A 342 3.41 27.57 2.09
N ARG A 343 4.60 28.14 2.18
CA ARG A 343 4.76 29.56 2.52
C ARG A 343 4.27 30.49 1.40
N HIS A 344 4.34 30.05 0.12
CA HIS A 344 3.91 30.83 -1.03
C HIS A 344 2.46 30.55 -1.42
N ASP A 345 2.03 29.31 -1.27
CA ASP A 345 0.68 28.82 -1.58
C ASP A 345 0.23 27.84 -0.49
N PRO A 346 -0.49 28.31 0.53
CA PRO A 346 -0.98 27.47 1.64
C PRO A 346 -1.95 26.37 1.23
N ASP A 347 -2.58 26.47 0.06
CA ASP A 347 -3.54 25.48 -0.46
C ASP A 347 -2.82 24.25 -1.08
N LEU A 348 -1.52 24.41 -1.38
CA LEU A 348 -0.70 23.30 -1.87
C LEU A 348 -0.15 22.47 -0.71
N PHE A 349 -0.16 21.17 -0.90
CA PHE A 349 0.34 20.18 0.06
C PHE A 349 -0.36 20.25 1.43
N GLU A 350 -1.67 20.58 1.42
CA GLU A 350 -2.46 20.57 2.64
C GLU A 350 -2.34 19.20 3.34
N PRO A 351 -2.06 19.16 4.66
CA PRO A 351 -1.92 17.93 5.40
C PRO A 351 -3.18 17.07 5.34
N ALA A 352 -2.99 15.77 5.20
CA ALA A 352 -4.09 14.82 5.25
C ALA A 352 -4.85 14.92 6.60
N SER A 353 -6.17 14.78 6.54
CA SER A 353 -7.08 14.99 7.68
C SER A 353 -7.40 13.71 8.46
N TYR A 354 -6.92 12.53 8.02
CA TYR A 354 -7.23 11.26 8.67
C TYR A 354 -6.12 10.79 9.61
N GLY A 355 -6.53 10.22 10.74
CA GLY A 355 -5.64 9.66 11.75
C GLY A 355 -4.77 10.69 12.48
N HIS A 356 -3.84 10.21 13.30
CA HIS A 356 -2.82 11.04 13.91
C HIS A 356 -1.68 11.27 12.92
N LYS A 357 -1.51 12.48 12.40
CA LYS A 357 -0.70 12.82 11.22
C LYS A 357 0.67 12.12 11.12
N ALA A 358 1.44 12.11 12.20
CA ALA A 358 2.76 11.48 12.21
C ALA A 358 2.73 9.96 12.43
N ALA A 359 1.57 9.38 12.76
CA ALA A 359 1.40 7.96 13.01
C ALA A 359 0.79 7.20 11.83
N VAL A 360 0.23 7.89 10.86
CA VAL A 360 -0.39 7.27 9.69
C VAL A 360 0.67 6.96 8.65
N LEU A 361 0.88 5.69 8.33
CA LEU A 361 1.92 5.25 7.40
C LEU A 361 1.81 5.94 6.02
N MET A 362 0.59 6.25 5.59
CA MET A 362 0.32 6.93 4.33
C MET A 362 0.32 8.47 4.41
N ASN A 363 0.68 9.07 5.54
CA ASN A 363 0.90 10.51 5.67
C ASN A 363 2.38 10.87 5.45
N TYR A 364 2.70 12.16 5.45
CA TYR A 364 3.98 12.69 5.00
C TYR A 364 5.20 12.02 5.65
N LEU A 365 5.34 12.09 6.98
CA LEU A 365 6.59 11.67 7.64
C LEU A 365 6.88 10.17 7.51
N PRO A 366 5.93 9.23 7.80
CA PRO A 366 6.20 7.82 7.61
C PRO A 366 6.35 7.44 6.13
N SER A 367 5.57 8.06 5.23
CA SER A 367 5.74 7.89 3.78
C SER A 367 7.12 8.34 3.30
N ALA A 368 7.61 9.48 3.81
CA ALA A 368 8.94 9.98 3.52
C ALA A 368 10.01 8.98 3.98
N ALA A 369 9.91 8.46 5.21
CA ALA A 369 10.87 7.50 5.73
C ALA A 369 10.96 6.25 4.83
N TRP A 370 9.83 5.67 4.43
CA TRP A 370 9.84 4.55 3.49
C TRP A 370 10.44 4.94 2.14
N THR A 371 10.03 6.09 1.60
CA THR A 371 10.50 6.57 0.30
C THR A 371 12.01 6.74 0.27
N TRP A 372 12.57 7.40 1.27
CA TRP A 372 14.02 7.62 1.36
C TRP A 372 14.80 6.32 1.52
N ALA A 373 14.21 5.32 2.18
CA ALA A 373 14.83 4.02 2.36
C ALA A 373 14.96 3.21 1.06
N VAL A 374 14.04 3.40 0.11
CA VAL A 374 13.96 2.54 -1.10
C VAL A 374 14.15 3.28 -2.41
N CYS A 375 14.28 4.61 -2.40
CA CYS A 375 14.27 5.43 -3.63
C CYS A 375 15.44 5.17 -4.58
N GLU A 376 16.54 4.60 -4.10
CA GLU A 376 17.70 4.24 -4.91
C GLU A 376 17.62 2.83 -5.51
N GLN A 377 16.64 2.02 -5.11
CA GLN A 377 16.40 0.72 -5.72
C GLN A 377 15.93 0.88 -7.17
N GLU A 378 16.29 -0.05 -8.03
CA GLU A 378 15.84 -0.06 -9.43
C GLU A 378 14.30 -0.17 -9.50
N HIS A 379 13.74 -1.11 -8.76
CA HIS A 379 12.30 -1.37 -8.65
C HIS A 379 11.83 -1.26 -7.19
N PRO A 380 11.60 -0.03 -6.70
CA PRO A 380 11.15 0.15 -5.32
C PRO A 380 9.78 -0.48 -5.10
N ARG A 381 9.62 -1.17 -3.99
CA ARG A 381 8.35 -1.76 -3.59
C ARG A 381 7.56 -0.80 -2.70
N LEU A 382 6.25 -0.92 -2.73
CA LEU A 382 5.37 -0.15 -1.89
C LEU A 382 5.03 -0.94 -0.63
N ILE A 383 5.37 -0.38 0.53
CA ILE A 383 5.01 -0.95 1.84
C ILE A 383 3.49 -1.17 1.95
N MET A 384 3.06 -2.25 2.57
CA MET A 384 1.67 -2.73 2.68
C MET A 384 1.04 -3.18 1.35
N TYR A 385 1.83 -3.40 0.31
CA TYR A 385 1.29 -3.80 -0.99
C TYR A 385 2.07 -4.94 -1.64
N ASN A 386 3.29 -4.68 -2.05
CA ASN A 386 4.15 -5.63 -2.76
C ASN A 386 5.58 -5.72 -2.20
N ASP A 387 5.76 -5.26 -0.98
CA ASP A 387 7.05 -5.23 -0.26
C ASP A 387 7.50 -6.60 0.26
N VAL A 388 6.59 -7.59 0.34
CA VAL A 388 6.85 -8.96 0.77
C VAL A 388 6.34 -9.98 -0.22
#